data_38a4611e4aad0809827ee070bb1de080
#
_entry.id   38a4611e4aad0809827ee070bb1de080
#
_cell.length_a   1.000
_cell.length_b   1.000
_cell.length_c   1.000
_cell.angle_alpha   90.00
_cell.angle_beta   90.00
_cell.angle_gamma   90.00
#
_symmetry.space_group_name_H-M   'P 1'
#
loop_
_entity.id
_entity.type
_entity.pdbx_description
1 polymer ?
#
loop_
_entity_poly.entity_id
_entity_poly.type
_entity_poly.pdbx_seq_one_letter_code
_entity_poly.pdbx_strand_id
1 'polypeptide(L)'
;MALRWYSNVIEATDPARLAAWWAIALNWEVTYESEDEVVVAPPWAQELDEQVPFHRLPPCLDFVLVDHEKTTKNRLHMDLAPHTSDDRDAEIARLIGLGARLVDVGQEADVSWTV
;
A
#
# COMPACT_ATOMS: atom_id res chain seq x y z
N MET A 1 -19.12 1.94 21.14
CA MET A 1 -17.89 2.63 20.72
C MET A 1 -17.41 2.10 19.40
N ALA A 2 -16.84 2.94 18.58
CA ALA A 2 -16.30 2.55 17.29
C ALA A 2 -14.87 3.09 17.16
N LEU A 3 -13.95 2.22 16.75
CA LEU A 3 -12.60 2.59 16.35
C LEU A 3 -12.51 2.55 14.83
N ARG A 4 -11.76 3.48 14.26
CA ARG A 4 -11.39 3.45 12.86
C ARG A 4 -9.95 2.95 12.73
N TRP A 5 -9.71 2.02 11.83
CA TRP A 5 -8.37 1.76 11.35
C TRP A 5 -7.96 2.92 10.45
N TYR A 6 -7.20 3.85 10.99
CA TYR A 6 -6.92 5.13 10.36
C TYR A 6 -5.85 5.01 9.26
N SER A 7 -4.72 4.40 9.59
CA SER A 7 -3.61 4.28 8.65
C SER A 7 -2.71 3.09 8.95
N ASN A 8 -1.96 2.67 7.94
CA ASN A 8 -0.74 1.89 8.11
C ASN A 8 0.44 2.85 7.97
N VAL A 9 1.26 2.94 9.00
CA VAL A 9 2.47 3.77 8.99
C VAL A 9 3.64 2.92 8.51
N ILE A 10 4.30 3.37 7.45
CA ILE A 10 5.41 2.67 6.80
C ILE A 10 6.64 3.57 6.87
N GLU A 11 7.67 3.11 7.54
CA GLU A 11 8.95 3.81 7.62
C GLU A 11 9.75 3.63 6.33
N ALA A 12 10.30 4.72 5.82
CA ALA A 12 11.04 4.73 4.56
C ALA A 12 12.15 5.77 4.59
N THR A 13 13.26 5.47 3.93
CA THR A 13 14.36 6.42 3.76
C THR A 13 14.06 7.46 2.68
N ASP A 14 13.15 7.14 1.76
CA ASP A 14 12.63 8.05 0.74
C ASP A 14 11.10 7.90 0.67
N PRO A 15 10.37 8.54 1.59
CA PRO A 15 8.92 8.38 1.66
C PRO A 15 8.20 8.88 0.40
N ALA A 16 8.67 9.95 -0.23
CA ALA A 16 8.05 10.46 -1.45
C ALA A 16 8.11 9.45 -2.61
N ARG A 17 9.26 8.81 -2.78
CA ARG A 17 9.45 7.80 -3.84
C ARG A 17 8.59 6.56 -3.60
N LEU A 18 8.59 6.05 -2.37
CA LEU A 18 7.83 4.86 -2.02
C LEU A 18 6.32 5.12 -2.09
N ALA A 19 5.88 6.27 -1.59
CA ALA A 19 4.48 6.68 -1.67
C ALA A 19 4.00 6.83 -3.12
N ALA A 20 4.81 7.42 -3.99
CA ALA A 20 4.49 7.57 -5.41
C ALA A 20 4.33 6.20 -6.08
N TRP A 21 5.18 5.23 -5.75
CA TRP A 21 5.06 3.87 -6.26
C TRP A 21 3.73 3.23 -5.85
N TRP A 22 3.39 3.31 -4.55
CA TRP A 22 2.15 2.74 -4.04
C TRP A 22 0.91 3.44 -4.61
N ALA A 23 0.97 4.76 -4.80
CA ALA A 23 -0.12 5.52 -5.44
C ALA A 23 -0.41 4.99 -6.84
N ILE A 24 0.62 4.72 -7.63
CA ILE A 24 0.47 4.15 -8.97
C ILE A 24 -0.03 2.70 -8.90
N ALA A 25 0.58 1.88 -8.04
CA ALA A 25 0.23 0.46 -7.92
C ALA A 25 -1.24 0.26 -7.53
N LEU A 26 -1.76 1.08 -6.60
CA LEU A 26 -3.12 0.99 -6.07
C LEU A 26 -4.12 1.89 -6.80
N ASN A 27 -3.67 2.75 -7.70
CA ASN A 27 -4.48 3.82 -8.28
C ASN A 27 -5.10 4.72 -7.19
N TRP A 28 -4.26 5.09 -6.23
CA TRP A 28 -4.59 5.99 -5.12
C TRP A 28 -3.95 7.35 -5.34
N GLU A 29 -4.28 8.31 -4.50
CA GLU A 29 -3.79 9.69 -4.58
C GLU A 29 -2.92 10.05 -3.39
N VAL A 30 -1.91 10.89 -3.63
CA VAL A 30 -1.18 11.56 -2.56
C VAL A 30 -2.08 12.68 -2.01
N THR A 31 -2.45 12.57 -0.73
CA THR A 31 -3.36 13.51 -0.06
C THR A 31 -2.65 14.49 0.85
N TYR A 32 -1.42 14.20 1.24
CA TYR A 32 -0.57 15.07 2.04
C TYR A 32 0.89 14.78 1.72
N GLU A 33 1.72 15.81 1.67
CA GLU A 33 3.14 15.68 1.42
C GLU A 33 3.95 16.75 2.17
N SER A 34 4.97 16.29 2.88
CA SER A 34 6.01 17.11 3.49
C SER A 34 7.36 16.44 3.31
N GLU A 35 8.43 17.04 3.80
CA GLU A 35 9.75 16.44 3.76
C GLU A 35 9.84 15.12 4.55
N ASP A 36 9.05 15.00 5.60
CA ASP A 36 9.13 13.90 6.57
C ASP A 36 7.99 12.88 6.43
N GLU A 37 6.97 13.18 5.64
CA GLU A 37 5.75 12.37 5.61
C GLU A 37 5.01 12.54 4.29
N VAL A 38 4.53 11.43 3.74
CA VAL A 38 3.65 11.42 2.57
C VAL A 38 2.49 10.48 2.83
N VAL A 39 1.26 10.93 2.63
CA VAL A 39 0.04 10.13 2.83
C VAL A 39 -0.60 9.84 1.49
N VAL A 40 -0.98 8.57 1.30
CA VAL A 40 -1.65 8.07 0.11
C VAL A 40 -2.98 7.45 0.52
N ALA A 41 -4.04 7.79 -0.18
CA ALA A 41 -5.39 7.32 0.14
C ALA A 41 -6.21 7.06 -1.13
N PRO A 42 -7.25 6.20 -1.06
CA PRO A 42 -8.16 6.04 -2.17
C PRO A 42 -8.84 7.37 -2.51
N PRO A 43 -8.92 7.76 -3.80
CA PRO A 43 -9.52 9.03 -4.19
C PRO A 43 -11.00 9.15 -3.78
N TRP A 44 -11.73 8.04 -3.83
CA TRP A 44 -13.15 8.01 -3.46
C TRP A 44 -13.41 8.15 -1.95
N ALA A 45 -12.39 7.97 -1.11
CA ALA A 45 -12.56 8.08 0.35
C ALA A 45 -12.94 9.51 0.78
N GLN A 46 -12.44 10.51 0.11
CA GLN A 46 -12.79 11.90 0.40
C GLN A 46 -14.21 12.25 -0.05
N GLU A 47 -14.68 11.64 -1.12
CA GLU A 47 -16.05 11.83 -1.60
C GLU A 47 -17.09 11.18 -0.68
N LEU A 48 -16.69 10.13 0.03
CA LEU A 48 -17.56 9.40 0.95
C LEU A 48 -17.60 9.97 2.37
N ASP A 49 -16.74 10.94 2.68
CA ASP A 49 -16.55 11.45 4.04
C ASP A 49 -17.84 11.94 4.69
N GLU A 50 -18.73 12.55 3.92
CA GLU A 50 -20.03 13.04 4.41
C GLU A 50 -21.13 11.96 4.43
N GLN A 51 -20.96 10.88 3.68
CA GLN A 51 -21.99 9.86 3.47
C GLN A 51 -21.74 8.58 4.26
N VAL A 52 -20.51 8.35 4.67
CA VAL A 52 -20.08 7.14 5.38
C VAL A 52 -19.63 7.50 6.79
N PRO A 53 -20.11 6.78 7.81
CA PRO A 53 -19.65 7.01 9.18
C PRO A 53 -18.13 6.90 9.28
N PHE A 54 -17.51 7.76 10.10
CA PHE A 54 -16.06 7.86 10.27
C PHE A 54 -15.38 6.50 10.46
N HIS A 55 -15.96 5.64 11.27
CA HIS A 55 -15.38 4.32 11.56
C HIS A 55 -15.43 3.32 10.40
N ARG A 56 -16.14 3.65 9.33
CA ARG A 56 -16.23 2.83 8.10
C ARG A 56 -15.37 3.35 6.95
N LEU A 57 -14.74 4.51 7.12
CA LEU A 57 -13.82 5.01 6.10
C LEU A 57 -12.61 4.10 5.98
N PRO A 58 -12.05 3.91 4.78
CA PRO A 58 -10.89 3.06 4.59
C PRO A 58 -9.65 3.67 5.24
N PRO A 59 -8.65 2.84 5.62
CA PRO A 59 -7.36 3.34 6.06
C PRO A 59 -6.58 3.94 4.90
N CYS A 60 -5.66 4.83 5.21
CA CYS A 60 -4.64 5.32 4.28
C CYS A 60 -3.29 4.64 4.53
N LEU A 61 -2.34 4.88 3.62
CA LEU A 61 -0.93 4.55 3.81
C LEU A 61 -0.18 5.84 4.14
N ASP A 62 0.59 5.80 5.22
CA ASP A 62 1.34 6.94 5.72
C ASP A 62 2.83 6.60 5.74
N PHE A 63 3.60 7.21 4.83
CA PHE A 63 5.02 6.95 4.67
C PHE A 63 5.80 8.00 5.44
N VAL A 64 6.57 7.58 6.43
CA VAL A 64 7.32 8.47 7.32
C VAL A 64 8.81 8.30 7.14
N LEU A 65 9.55 9.40 7.19
CA LEU A 65 10.99 9.41 7.00
C LEU A 65 11.70 8.78 8.20
N VAL A 66 12.62 7.89 7.91
CA VAL A 66 13.62 7.35 8.85
C VAL A 66 15.01 7.45 8.22
N ASP A 67 16.05 7.42 9.04
CA ASP A 67 17.44 7.59 8.61
C ASP A 67 18.20 6.27 8.43
N HIS A 68 17.50 5.14 8.48
CA HIS A 68 18.12 3.81 8.37
C HIS A 68 17.33 2.90 7.45
N GLU A 69 18.07 2.04 6.74
CA GLU A 69 17.47 1.03 5.88
C GLU A 69 16.89 -0.14 6.66
N LYS A 70 15.94 -0.80 6.05
CA LYS A 70 15.37 -2.05 6.58
C LYS A 70 16.44 -3.15 6.55
N THR A 71 16.67 -3.80 7.69
CA THR A 71 17.67 -4.86 7.85
C THR A 71 17.07 -6.26 8.00
N THR A 72 15.77 -6.36 8.27
CA THR A 72 15.09 -7.63 8.48
C THR A 72 13.79 -7.69 7.69
N LYS A 73 13.25 -8.90 7.51
CA LYS A 73 11.95 -9.11 6.89
C LYS A 73 10.85 -8.43 7.71
N ASN A 74 9.90 -7.80 7.03
CA ASN A 74 8.71 -7.26 7.68
C ASN A 74 7.89 -8.36 8.34
N ARG A 75 7.35 -8.08 9.51
CA ARG A 75 6.48 -9.00 10.23
C ARG A 75 5.01 -8.81 9.88
N LEU A 76 4.67 -7.71 9.24
CA LEU A 76 3.36 -7.44 8.67
C LEU A 76 3.48 -7.37 7.15
N HIS A 77 2.49 -7.92 6.47
CA HIS A 77 2.40 -7.92 5.01
C HIS A 77 1.13 -7.23 4.58
N MET A 78 1.16 -6.61 3.42
CA MET A 78 -0.04 -6.18 2.72
C MET A 78 -0.31 -7.14 1.59
N ASP A 79 -1.43 -7.84 1.66
CA ASP A 79 -1.86 -8.73 0.60
C ASP A 79 -2.74 -7.96 -0.37
N LEU A 80 -2.42 -8.05 -1.65
CA LEU A 80 -3.16 -7.42 -2.72
C LEU A 80 -3.94 -8.48 -3.49
N ALA A 81 -5.15 -8.14 -3.89
CA ALA A 81 -5.97 -9.00 -4.75
C ALA A 81 -6.42 -8.21 -5.97
N PRO A 82 -6.36 -8.80 -7.18
CA PRO A 82 -6.94 -8.18 -8.35
C PRO A 82 -8.46 -8.18 -8.25
N HIS A 83 -9.12 -7.27 -8.97
CA HIS A 83 -10.56 -7.34 -9.13
C HIS A 83 -10.93 -8.67 -9.81
N THR A 84 -12.11 -9.20 -9.50
CA THR A 84 -12.57 -10.50 -10.03
C THR A 84 -12.64 -10.57 -11.55
N SER A 85 -12.76 -9.42 -12.22
CA SER A 85 -12.76 -9.32 -13.70
C SER A 85 -11.37 -9.14 -14.30
N ASP A 86 -10.33 -8.97 -13.48
CA ASP A 86 -8.96 -8.72 -13.94
C ASP A 86 -8.14 -10.00 -13.95
N ASP A 87 -7.16 -10.05 -14.86
CA ASP A 87 -6.20 -11.13 -14.95
C ASP A 87 -5.10 -10.93 -13.90
N ARG A 88 -4.98 -11.91 -12.99
CA ARG A 88 -3.97 -11.89 -11.93
C ARG A 88 -2.54 -11.80 -12.49
N ASP A 89 -2.22 -12.58 -13.51
CA ASP A 89 -0.88 -12.62 -14.08
C ASP A 89 -0.54 -11.31 -14.80
N ALA A 90 -1.51 -10.67 -15.43
CA ALA A 90 -1.34 -9.35 -16.02
C ALA A 90 -1.07 -8.28 -14.96
N GLU A 91 -1.75 -8.33 -13.80
CA GLU A 91 -1.48 -7.42 -12.69
C GLU A 91 -0.09 -7.63 -12.09
N ILE A 92 0.36 -8.87 -11.91
CA ILE A 92 1.73 -9.16 -11.48
C ILE A 92 2.75 -8.59 -12.47
N ALA A 93 2.55 -8.78 -13.77
CA ALA A 93 3.42 -8.23 -14.80
C ALA A 93 3.46 -6.69 -14.76
N ARG A 94 2.32 -6.06 -14.51
CA ARG A 94 2.24 -4.59 -14.34
C ARG A 94 3.08 -4.10 -13.18
N LEU A 95 2.97 -4.75 -12.01
CA LEU A 95 3.75 -4.39 -10.83
C LEU A 95 5.26 -4.58 -11.06
N ILE A 96 5.65 -5.66 -11.73
CA ILE A 96 7.06 -5.91 -12.09
C ILE A 96 7.55 -4.79 -13.04
N GLY A 97 6.74 -4.37 -13.99
CA GLY A 97 7.04 -3.24 -14.87
C GLY A 97 7.22 -1.91 -14.12
N LEU A 98 6.58 -1.75 -12.96
CA LEU A 98 6.74 -0.61 -12.07
C LEU A 98 7.95 -0.72 -11.14
N GLY A 99 8.67 -1.85 -11.15
CA GLY A 99 9.87 -2.05 -10.34
C GLY A 99 9.73 -3.06 -9.19
N ALA A 100 8.58 -3.71 -9.04
CA ALA A 100 8.44 -4.79 -8.07
C ALA A 100 9.29 -5.99 -8.49
N ARG A 101 9.72 -6.78 -7.52
CA ARG A 101 10.52 -7.98 -7.73
C ARG A 101 9.85 -9.17 -7.09
N LEU A 102 9.86 -10.29 -7.80
CA LEU A 102 9.50 -11.58 -7.20
C LEU A 102 10.56 -11.97 -6.17
N VAL A 103 10.11 -12.42 -5.01
CA VAL A 103 11.00 -12.86 -3.94
C VAL A 103 10.57 -14.21 -3.39
N ASP A 104 11.53 -14.96 -2.92
CA ASP A 104 11.30 -16.21 -2.17
C ASP A 104 11.44 -15.89 -0.69
N VAL A 105 10.34 -16.06 0.05
CA VAL A 105 10.30 -15.87 1.50
C VAL A 105 10.09 -17.20 2.23
N GLY A 106 10.36 -18.32 1.53
CA GLY A 106 10.19 -19.67 2.06
C GLY A 106 8.82 -20.28 1.77
N GLN A 107 8.03 -19.68 0.84
CA GLN A 107 6.76 -20.26 0.43
C GLN A 107 6.98 -21.54 -0.39
N GLU A 108 6.09 -22.51 -0.20
CA GLU A 108 6.13 -23.75 -0.97
C GLU A 108 5.57 -23.54 -2.39
N ALA A 109 5.90 -24.47 -3.30
CA ALA A 109 5.56 -24.34 -4.71
C ALA A 109 4.05 -24.44 -5.01
N ASP A 110 3.28 -25.04 -4.09
CA ASP A 110 1.85 -25.31 -4.25
C ASP A 110 0.94 -24.22 -3.64
N VAL A 111 1.50 -23.13 -3.15
CA VAL A 111 0.70 -22.02 -2.61
C VAL A 111 0.03 -21.23 -3.73
N SER A 112 -1.11 -20.65 -3.42
CA SER A 112 -1.92 -19.89 -4.38
C SER A 112 -1.51 -18.41 -4.51
N TRP A 113 -0.62 -17.93 -3.66
CA TRP A 113 -0.16 -16.56 -3.69
C TRP A 113 1.23 -16.41 -4.30
N THR A 114 1.54 -15.19 -4.72
CA THR A 114 2.85 -14.78 -5.26
C THR A 114 3.46 -13.71 -4.36
N VAL A 115 4.75 -13.79 -4.08
CA VAL A 115 5.48 -12.81 -3.25
C VAL A 115 6.47 -12.03 -4.11
#